data_72ebe5c8acce2bcb1794216559ce91fa
#
_entry.id   72ebe5c8acce2bcb1794216559ce91fa
#
_cell.length_a   1.000
_cell.length_b   1.000
_cell.length_c   1.000
_cell.angle_alpha   90.00
_cell.angle_beta   90.00
_cell.angle_gamma   90.00
#
_symmetry.space_group_name_H-M   'P 1'
#
loop_
_entity.id
_entity.type
_entity.pdbx_description
1 polymer ?
#
loop_
_entity_poly.entity_id
_entity_poly.type
_entity_poly.pdbx_seq_one_letter_code
_entity_poly.pdbx_strand_id
1 'polypeptide(L)'
;LRKLPLGKITQTLEIGIMQPMAAMLEPGERLAIARWLAAEEDAKRNQWLQANACAGPTPARLTGAENPGMGTYNWRNPQGVTISKANLDRLDLKWSIALPALNAMRSLPVATADTIYLGGADARLLALNRITGRLVWEAVMWDEPQKYGGTVAPLIVKDMVVAGVAGGD
;
A
#
# COMPACT_ATOMS: atom_id res chain seq x y z
N LEU A 1 9.44 11.55 14.16
CA LEU A 1 7.99 11.79 14.26
C LEU A 1 7.41 12.42 13.00
N ARG A 2 8.03 13.45 12.43
CA ARG A 2 7.53 14.17 11.22
C ARG A 2 7.31 13.31 9.97
N LYS A 3 7.72 12.06 9.97
CA LYS A 3 7.54 11.10 8.85
C LYS A 3 6.52 10.01 9.16
N LEU A 4 5.76 10.15 10.21
CA LEU A 4 4.77 9.17 10.63
C LEU A 4 3.35 9.72 10.42
N PRO A 5 2.38 8.86 10.07
CA PRO A 5 0.98 9.25 10.01
C PRO A 5 0.45 9.62 11.41
N LEU A 6 -0.65 10.39 11.43
CA LEU A 6 -1.23 10.95 12.64
C LEU A 6 -1.40 9.92 13.78
N GLY A 7 -2.00 8.79 13.51
CA GLY A 7 -2.24 7.76 14.52
C GLY A 7 -0.94 7.18 15.10
N LYS A 8 0.09 7.00 14.26
CA LYS A 8 1.42 6.57 14.74
C LYS A 8 2.08 7.62 15.64
N ILE A 9 1.95 8.89 15.31
CA ILE A 9 2.46 9.99 16.13
C ILE A 9 1.72 10.02 17.47
N THR A 10 0.39 9.96 17.44
CA THR A 10 -0.44 9.92 18.65
C THR A 10 -0.06 8.73 19.54
N GLN A 11 0.00 7.54 18.98
CA GLN A 11 0.42 6.34 19.70
C GLN A 11 1.81 6.48 20.32
N THR A 12 2.76 7.06 19.60
CA THR A 12 4.13 7.25 20.09
C THR A 12 4.18 8.22 21.28
N LEU A 13 3.29 9.24 21.29
CA LEU A 13 3.17 10.20 22.39
C LEU A 13 2.39 9.64 23.60
N GLU A 14 1.43 8.75 23.39
CA GLU A 14 0.57 8.22 24.45
C GLU A 14 1.15 7.00 25.16
N ILE A 15 1.64 6.03 24.41
CA ILE A 15 2.09 4.72 24.93
C ILE A 15 3.42 4.25 24.35
N GLY A 16 4.04 5.04 23.46
CA GLY A 16 5.27 4.69 22.77
C GLY A 16 6.52 5.29 23.39
N ILE A 17 7.63 5.26 22.63
CA ILE A 17 8.96 5.71 23.05
C ILE A 17 9.00 7.19 23.48
N MET A 18 8.06 8.01 23.00
CA MET A 18 7.96 9.44 23.35
C MET A 18 7.02 9.72 24.53
N GLN A 19 6.37 8.68 25.08
CA GLN A 19 5.44 8.83 26.21
C GLN A 19 6.08 9.53 27.42
N PRO A 20 7.31 9.25 27.84
CA PRO A 20 7.92 9.97 28.97
C PRO A 20 8.09 11.48 28.72
N MET A 21 8.37 11.87 27.46
CA MET A 21 8.50 13.29 27.08
C MET A 21 7.15 14.00 26.97
N ALA A 22 6.12 13.26 26.63
CA ALA A 22 4.75 13.75 26.48
C ALA A 22 3.93 13.62 27.78
N ALA A 23 4.48 13.08 28.85
CA ALA A 23 3.76 12.81 30.11
C ALA A 23 3.20 14.07 30.77
N MET A 24 3.86 15.20 30.59
CA MET A 24 3.43 16.50 31.15
C MET A 24 2.39 17.23 30.28
N LEU A 25 2.09 16.71 29.08
CA LEU A 25 1.13 17.32 28.15
C LEU A 25 -0.27 16.74 28.40
N GLU A 26 -1.26 17.59 28.34
CA GLU A 26 -2.65 17.18 28.34
C GLU A 26 -3.00 16.42 27.05
N PRO A 27 -4.01 15.52 27.06
CA PRO A 27 -4.40 14.75 25.87
C PRO A 27 -4.67 15.61 24.64
N GLY A 28 -5.31 16.78 24.83
CA GLY A 28 -5.56 17.75 23.77
C GLY A 28 -4.30 18.34 23.16
N GLU A 29 -3.30 18.61 23.97
CA GLU A 29 -2.00 19.14 23.53
C GLU A 29 -1.22 18.10 22.74
N ARG A 30 -1.22 16.83 23.20
CA ARG A 30 -0.61 15.71 22.47
C ARG A 30 -1.23 15.55 21.09
N LEU A 31 -2.55 15.63 21.01
CA LEU A 31 -3.27 15.53 19.74
C LEU A 31 -2.97 16.73 18.82
N ALA A 32 -2.88 17.94 19.36
CA ALA A 32 -2.52 19.15 18.59
C ALA A 32 -1.10 19.03 18.00
N ILE A 33 -0.14 18.57 18.79
CA ILE A 33 1.23 18.32 18.33
C ILE A 33 1.25 17.22 17.26
N ALA A 34 0.50 16.13 17.46
CA ALA A 34 0.42 15.05 16.51
C ALA A 34 -0.15 15.52 15.16
N ARG A 35 -1.22 16.31 15.17
CA ARG A 35 -1.82 16.92 13.97
C ARG A 35 -0.86 17.85 13.25
N TRP A 36 -0.14 18.70 13.98
CA TRP A 36 0.84 19.59 13.39
C TRP A 36 1.99 18.85 12.72
N LEU A 37 2.48 17.78 13.34
CA LEU A 37 3.53 16.93 12.78
C LEU A 37 3.05 16.12 11.57
N ALA A 38 1.80 15.66 11.54
CA ALA A 38 1.22 14.89 10.45
C ALA A 38 0.90 15.76 9.22
N ALA A 39 0.58 17.04 9.39
CA ALA A 39 0.17 17.91 8.30
C ALA A 39 1.20 18.00 7.16
N GLU A 40 2.49 17.89 7.47
CA GLU A 40 3.55 17.88 6.46
C GLU A 40 3.51 16.60 5.61
N GLU A 41 3.23 15.44 6.23
CA GLU A 41 3.12 14.16 5.51
C GLU A 41 1.85 14.09 4.67
N ASP A 42 0.74 14.63 5.16
CA ASP A 42 -0.51 14.72 4.41
C ASP A 42 -0.35 15.61 3.17
N ALA A 43 0.36 16.73 3.29
CA ALA A 43 0.66 17.58 2.15
C ALA A 43 1.52 16.88 1.10
N LYS A 44 2.59 16.17 1.51
CA LYS A 44 3.43 15.37 0.61
C LYS A 44 2.64 14.25 -0.05
N ARG A 45 1.77 13.60 0.70
CA ARG A 45 0.91 12.55 0.17
C ARG A 45 -0.06 13.09 -0.88
N ASN A 46 -0.73 14.20 -0.60
CA ASN A 46 -1.63 14.84 -1.56
C ASN A 46 -0.91 15.26 -2.83
N GLN A 47 0.30 15.78 -2.73
CA GLN A 47 1.14 16.09 -3.88
C GLN A 47 1.50 14.83 -4.67
N TRP A 48 1.83 13.74 -3.98
CA TRP A 48 2.12 12.45 -4.62
C TRP A 48 0.90 11.91 -5.35
N LEU A 49 -0.30 11.95 -4.72
CA LEU A 49 -1.56 11.52 -5.33
C LEU A 49 -1.84 12.30 -6.62
N GLN A 50 -1.72 13.62 -6.59
CA GLN A 50 -1.91 14.47 -7.77
C GLN A 50 -0.94 14.12 -8.91
N ALA A 51 0.31 13.82 -8.57
CA ALA A 51 1.34 13.51 -9.58
C ALA A 51 1.17 12.11 -10.19
N ASN A 52 0.61 11.16 -9.44
CA ASN A 52 0.61 9.73 -9.83
C ASN A 52 -0.79 9.17 -10.13
N ALA A 53 -1.88 9.90 -9.86
CA ALA A 53 -3.22 9.43 -10.18
C ALA A 53 -3.43 9.29 -11.70
N CYS A 54 -4.28 8.33 -12.08
CA CYS A 54 -4.74 8.21 -13.45
C CYS A 54 -5.67 9.37 -13.81
N ALA A 55 -5.48 9.93 -15.00
CA ALA A 55 -6.46 10.83 -15.60
C ALA A 55 -7.46 9.98 -16.39
N GLY A 56 -8.63 9.70 -15.85
CA GLY A 56 -9.67 8.96 -16.55
C GLY A 56 -10.41 7.92 -15.72
N PRO A 57 -11.39 7.24 -16.31
CA PRO A 57 -12.21 6.25 -15.62
C PRO A 57 -11.38 5.07 -15.12
N THR A 58 -11.72 4.58 -13.93
CA THR A 58 -11.10 3.42 -13.32
C THR A 58 -11.42 2.17 -14.14
N PRO A 59 -10.43 1.33 -14.49
CA PRO A 59 -10.69 0.04 -15.12
C PRO A 59 -11.59 -0.83 -14.23
N ALA A 60 -12.63 -1.38 -14.81
CA ALA A 60 -13.65 -2.14 -14.08
C ALA A 60 -13.45 -3.67 -14.16
N ARG A 61 -12.40 -4.15 -14.82
CA ARG A 61 -12.24 -5.59 -15.10
C ARG A 61 -11.28 -6.26 -14.12
N LEU A 62 -11.82 -7.13 -13.28
CA LEU A 62 -11.04 -8.03 -12.41
C LEU A 62 -10.79 -9.42 -13.06
N THR A 63 -10.99 -9.52 -14.38
CA THR A 63 -10.78 -10.76 -15.13
C THR A 63 -9.31 -11.03 -15.41
N GLY A 64 -8.93 -12.31 -15.47
CA GLY A 64 -7.56 -12.72 -15.75
C GLY A 64 -6.61 -12.54 -14.58
N ALA A 65 -7.12 -12.51 -13.34
CA ALA A 65 -6.29 -12.44 -12.17
C ALA A 65 -5.51 -13.74 -11.96
N GLU A 66 -4.20 -13.60 -11.82
CA GLU A 66 -3.35 -14.69 -11.34
C GLU A 66 -3.07 -14.48 -9.86
N ASN A 67 -3.60 -15.35 -9.02
CA ASN A 67 -3.31 -15.34 -7.60
C ASN A 67 -1.83 -15.68 -7.34
N PRO A 68 -1.23 -15.26 -6.21
CA PRO A 68 0.20 -15.37 -5.94
C PRO A 68 0.78 -16.78 -6.06
N GLY A 69 -0.04 -17.80 -5.93
CA GLY A 69 0.35 -19.21 -6.07
C GLY A 69 0.36 -19.71 -7.51
N MET A 70 -0.18 -18.96 -8.46
CA MET A 70 -0.32 -19.35 -9.86
C MET A 70 -0.98 -20.73 -10.01
N GLY A 71 -2.10 -20.91 -9.33
CA GLY A 71 -2.90 -22.14 -9.35
C GLY A 71 -3.05 -22.82 -7.99
N THR A 72 -3.85 -23.86 -7.97
CA THR A 72 -4.27 -24.59 -6.75
C THR A 72 -3.09 -25.21 -5.96
N TYR A 73 -2.04 -25.54 -6.65
CA TYR A 73 -0.87 -26.22 -6.05
C TYR A 73 0.25 -25.28 -5.63
N ASN A 74 0.07 -23.97 -5.78
CA ASN A 74 1.08 -22.97 -5.41
C ASN A 74 2.48 -23.20 -6.05
N TRP A 75 2.51 -23.72 -7.25
CA TRP A 75 3.78 -24.06 -7.93
C TRP A 75 4.55 -22.84 -8.43
N ARG A 76 3.91 -21.67 -8.44
CA ARG A 76 4.49 -20.41 -8.92
C ARG A 76 5.08 -20.51 -10.33
N ASN A 77 4.50 -21.39 -11.14
CA ASN A 77 4.90 -21.61 -12.52
C ASN A 77 3.86 -20.97 -13.45
N PRO A 78 4.10 -19.75 -13.94
CA PRO A 78 3.17 -19.06 -14.81
C PRO A 78 3.06 -19.77 -16.14
N GLN A 79 1.83 -19.97 -16.60
CA GLN A 79 1.55 -20.53 -17.92
C GLN A 79 1.57 -19.39 -18.96
N GLY A 80 1.99 -19.70 -20.19
CA GLY A 80 1.94 -18.75 -21.29
C GLY A 80 2.95 -17.59 -21.19
N VAL A 81 3.98 -17.71 -20.35
CA VAL A 81 5.07 -16.70 -20.30
C VAL A 81 5.90 -16.74 -21.58
N THR A 82 6.18 -15.54 -22.07
CA THR A 82 7.06 -15.34 -23.24
C THR A 82 8.52 -15.13 -22.84
N ILE A 83 8.81 -14.94 -21.55
CA ILE A 83 10.17 -14.71 -21.03
C ILE A 83 10.94 -16.04 -21.02
N SER A 84 12.11 -16.04 -21.60
CA SER A 84 13.00 -17.19 -21.70
C SER A 84 14.47 -16.74 -21.65
N LYS A 85 15.39 -17.68 -21.52
CA LYS A 85 16.82 -17.39 -21.57
C LYS A 85 17.25 -16.66 -22.86
N ALA A 86 16.53 -16.86 -23.96
CA ALA A 86 16.83 -16.28 -25.27
C ALA A 86 16.40 -14.80 -25.39
N ASN A 87 15.67 -14.25 -24.43
CA ASN A 87 15.17 -12.88 -24.49
C ASN A 87 15.28 -12.08 -23.19
N LEU A 88 16.04 -12.61 -22.22
CA LEU A 88 16.29 -11.91 -20.93
C LEU A 88 17.03 -10.58 -21.15
N ASP A 89 17.93 -10.52 -22.11
CA ASP A 89 18.70 -9.33 -22.47
C ASP A 89 17.85 -8.19 -23.07
N ARG A 90 16.61 -8.49 -23.46
CA ARG A 90 15.65 -7.52 -24.01
C ARG A 90 14.64 -7.00 -22.99
N LEU A 91 14.83 -7.33 -21.71
CA LEU A 91 13.98 -6.82 -20.63
C LEU A 91 14.36 -5.39 -20.31
N ASP A 92 13.38 -4.50 -20.40
CA ASP A 92 13.50 -3.09 -20.02
C ASP A 92 12.57 -2.73 -18.88
N LEU A 93 13.01 -1.78 -18.04
CA LEU A 93 12.18 -1.20 -17.00
C LEU A 93 11.06 -0.36 -17.62
N LYS A 94 9.83 -0.83 -17.55
CA LYS A 94 8.69 -0.15 -18.12
C LYS A 94 8.27 1.09 -17.33
N TRP A 95 8.20 0.97 -16.01
CA TRP A 95 7.93 2.05 -15.09
C TRP A 95 8.37 1.68 -13.67
N SER A 96 8.53 2.67 -12.84
CA SER A 96 8.75 2.54 -11.40
C SER A 96 7.91 3.55 -10.65
N ILE A 97 7.53 3.23 -9.42
CA ILE A 97 6.77 4.12 -8.55
C ILE A 97 7.36 4.07 -7.14
N ALA A 98 7.59 5.24 -6.57
CA ALA A 98 7.95 5.36 -5.17
C ALA A 98 6.67 5.58 -4.35
N LEU A 99 6.47 4.76 -3.33
CA LEU A 99 5.31 4.86 -2.45
C LEU A 99 5.69 5.65 -1.19
N PRO A 100 5.00 6.76 -0.88
CA PRO A 100 5.31 7.56 0.31
C PRO A 100 4.99 6.78 1.60
N ALA A 101 5.76 7.05 2.63
CA ALA A 101 5.60 6.50 3.98
C ALA A 101 5.67 4.97 4.12
N LEU A 102 6.03 4.24 3.07
CA LEU A 102 6.20 2.79 3.13
C LEU A 102 7.62 2.42 3.57
N ASN A 103 7.76 1.97 4.80
CA ASN A 103 9.04 1.48 5.33
C ASN A 103 9.37 0.05 4.84
N ALA A 104 8.37 -0.73 4.48
CA ALA A 104 8.54 -2.08 3.94
C ALA A 104 7.30 -2.51 3.17
N MET A 105 7.49 -3.17 2.03
CA MET A 105 6.44 -3.92 1.35
C MET A 105 6.64 -5.41 1.62
N ARG A 106 5.65 -6.04 2.23
CA ARG A 106 5.64 -7.48 2.54
C ARG A 106 4.57 -8.24 1.78
N SER A 107 3.62 -7.53 1.20
CA SER A 107 2.56 -8.09 0.35
C SER A 107 3.10 -8.38 -1.06
N LEU A 108 2.75 -9.52 -1.61
CA LEU A 108 2.98 -9.80 -3.03
C LEU A 108 1.92 -9.10 -3.87
N PRO A 109 2.28 -8.51 -5.01
CA PRO A 109 1.31 -7.94 -5.93
C PRO A 109 0.49 -9.03 -6.62
N VAL A 110 -0.77 -8.71 -6.93
CA VAL A 110 -1.65 -9.51 -7.79
C VAL A 110 -2.04 -8.68 -9.00
N ALA A 111 -1.90 -9.26 -10.17
CA ALA A 111 -2.18 -8.57 -11.42
C ALA A 111 -3.42 -9.13 -12.11
N THR A 112 -4.22 -8.24 -12.68
CA THR A 112 -5.23 -8.54 -13.70
C THR A 112 -4.71 -8.15 -15.08
N ALA A 113 -5.57 -8.17 -16.08
CA ALA A 113 -5.21 -7.74 -17.44
C ALA A 113 -4.70 -6.30 -17.49
N ASP A 114 -5.22 -5.40 -16.66
CA ASP A 114 -4.99 -3.95 -16.72
C ASP A 114 -4.56 -3.32 -15.40
N THR A 115 -4.68 -4.01 -14.27
CA THR A 115 -4.46 -3.45 -12.94
C THR A 115 -3.56 -4.35 -12.09
N ILE A 116 -2.71 -3.74 -11.29
CA ILE A 116 -1.91 -4.40 -10.25
C ILE A 116 -2.42 -3.96 -8.90
N TYR A 117 -2.74 -4.92 -8.03
CA TYR A 117 -3.18 -4.70 -6.66
C TYR A 117 -2.07 -5.07 -5.70
N LEU A 118 -1.83 -4.21 -4.70
CA LEU A 118 -0.84 -4.46 -3.67
C LEU A 118 -1.25 -3.85 -2.33
N GLY A 119 -0.99 -4.58 -1.25
CA GLY A 119 -1.18 -4.10 0.11
C GLY A 119 0.08 -3.45 0.64
N GLY A 120 -0.06 -2.27 1.22
CA GLY A 120 1.02 -1.57 1.90
C GLY A 120 1.07 -1.86 3.40
N ALA A 121 2.25 -1.68 4.00
CA ALA A 121 2.41 -1.77 5.44
C ALA A 121 1.79 -0.57 6.19
N ASP A 122 1.29 0.42 5.45
CA ASP A 122 0.65 1.64 5.92
C ASP A 122 -0.88 1.55 5.95
N ALA A 123 -1.44 0.34 6.05
CA ALA A 123 -2.89 0.11 6.08
C ALA A 123 -3.62 0.40 4.76
N ARG A 124 -2.94 0.45 3.64
CA ARG A 124 -3.55 0.80 2.35
C ARG A 124 -3.51 -0.35 1.36
N LEU A 125 -4.57 -0.44 0.59
CA LEU A 125 -4.65 -1.24 -0.62
C LEU A 125 -4.57 -0.30 -1.82
N LEU A 126 -3.64 -0.57 -2.71
CA LEU A 126 -3.39 0.24 -3.90
C LEU A 126 -3.77 -0.54 -5.16
N ALA A 127 -4.40 0.14 -6.09
CA ALA A 127 -4.61 -0.34 -7.45
C ALA A 127 -3.83 0.53 -8.42
N LEU A 128 -2.90 -0.06 -9.14
CA LEU A 128 -2.06 0.61 -10.11
C LEU A 128 -2.39 0.16 -11.53
N ASN A 129 -2.43 1.09 -12.47
CA ASN A 129 -2.54 0.74 -13.88
C ASN A 129 -1.30 -0.05 -14.32
N ARG A 130 -1.49 -1.25 -14.83
CA ARG A 130 -0.40 -2.16 -15.21
C ARG A 130 0.50 -1.61 -16.31
N ILE A 131 -0.04 -0.78 -17.20
CA ILE A 131 0.68 -0.24 -18.36
C ILE A 131 1.51 0.99 -17.99
N THR A 132 0.95 1.89 -17.18
CA THR A 132 1.54 3.20 -16.89
C THR A 132 2.16 3.30 -15.49
N GLY A 133 1.87 2.36 -14.58
CA GLY A 133 2.26 2.44 -13.17
C GLY A 133 1.49 3.49 -12.36
N ARG A 134 0.54 4.22 -12.97
CA ARG A 134 -0.20 5.26 -12.27
C ARG A 134 -1.24 4.69 -11.32
N LEU A 135 -1.51 5.42 -10.26
CA LEU A 135 -2.51 5.07 -9.27
C LEU A 135 -3.91 5.20 -9.86
N VAL A 136 -4.65 4.10 -9.89
CA VAL A 136 -6.08 4.04 -10.27
C VAL A 136 -6.93 4.45 -9.09
N TRP A 137 -6.73 3.79 -7.95
CA TRP A 137 -7.35 4.12 -6.67
C TRP A 137 -6.51 3.58 -5.50
N GLU A 138 -6.80 4.10 -4.33
CA GLU A 138 -6.34 3.57 -3.06
C GLU A 138 -7.51 3.46 -2.07
N ALA A 139 -7.41 2.51 -1.16
CA ALA A 139 -8.34 2.35 -0.05
C ALA A 139 -7.58 2.19 1.26
N VAL A 140 -8.03 2.85 2.31
CA VAL A 140 -7.58 2.59 3.67
C VAL A 140 -8.33 1.37 4.17
N MET A 141 -7.61 0.32 4.58
CA MET A 141 -8.21 -0.96 4.96
C MET A 141 -8.61 -1.01 6.43
N TRP A 142 -8.08 -0.13 7.27
CA TRP A 142 -8.41 -0.03 8.70
C TRP A 142 -8.02 1.34 9.26
N ASP A 143 -8.71 1.74 10.31
CA ASP A 143 -8.42 2.97 11.02
C ASP A 143 -7.21 2.80 11.96
N GLU A 144 -6.35 3.80 11.97
CA GLU A 144 -5.31 3.88 12.99
C GLU A 144 -5.95 4.25 14.37
N PRO A 145 -5.37 3.81 15.47
CA PRO A 145 -3.96 3.65 15.77
C PRO A 145 -3.47 2.19 15.92
N GLN A 146 -4.19 1.21 15.47
CA GLN A 146 -3.82 -0.19 15.66
C GLN A 146 -2.63 -0.58 14.76
N LYS A 147 -1.74 -1.43 15.27
CA LYS A 147 -0.51 -1.86 14.59
C LYS A 147 -0.77 -2.89 13.48
N TYR A 148 -1.75 -2.63 12.62
CA TYR A 148 -2.05 -3.52 11.50
C TYR A 148 -1.20 -3.20 10.27
N GLY A 149 -0.92 -4.21 9.47
CA GLY A 149 -0.20 -4.10 8.21
C GLY A 149 -0.75 -5.03 7.15
N GLY A 150 -0.77 -4.61 5.89
CA GLY A 150 -1.08 -5.45 4.75
C GLY A 150 0.13 -6.33 4.42
N THR A 151 0.20 -7.54 4.97
CA THR A 151 1.29 -8.50 4.71
C THR A 151 0.89 -9.60 3.76
N VAL A 152 -0.40 -9.81 3.56
CA VAL A 152 -0.96 -10.83 2.69
C VAL A 152 -1.22 -10.26 1.30
N ALA A 153 -0.94 -11.05 0.28
CA ALA A 153 -1.28 -10.69 -1.10
C ALA A 153 -2.81 -10.54 -1.23
N PRO A 154 -3.30 -9.51 -1.93
CA PRO A 154 -4.72 -9.40 -2.25
C PRO A 154 -5.19 -10.62 -3.04
N LEU A 155 -6.44 -11.02 -2.84
CA LEU A 155 -7.08 -12.07 -3.60
C LEU A 155 -8.20 -11.48 -4.45
N ILE A 156 -8.21 -11.82 -5.73
CA ILE A 156 -9.29 -11.42 -6.63
C ILE A 156 -10.33 -12.51 -6.66
N VAL A 157 -11.57 -12.17 -6.30
CA VAL A 157 -12.71 -13.07 -6.28
C VAL A 157 -13.87 -12.40 -7.01
N LYS A 158 -14.17 -12.88 -8.22
CA LYS A 158 -15.20 -12.28 -9.11
C LYS A 158 -14.92 -10.79 -9.36
N ASP A 159 -15.75 -9.92 -8.82
CA ASP A 159 -15.71 -8.46 -8.91
C ASP A 159 -15.14 -7.77 -7.66
N MET A 160 -14.56 -8.56 -6.74
CA MET A 160 -14.05 -8.07 -5.46
C MET A 160 -12.55 -8.27 -5.34
N VAL A 161 -11.91 -7.35 -4.66
CA VAL A 161 -10.54 -7.47 -4.15
C VAL A 161 -10.61 -7.70 -2.66
N VAL A 162 -10.19 -8.88 -2.22
CA VAL A 162 -10.15 -9.26 -0.80
C VAL A 162 -8.72 -9.07 -0.30
N ALA A 163 -8.56 -8.24 0.73
CA ALA A 163 -7.27 -7.99 1.36
C ALA A 163 -7.33 -8.36 2.84
N GLY A 164 -6.27 -9.01 3.32
CA GLY A 164 -6.12 -9.36 4.72
C GLY A 164 -5.21 -8.36 5.45
N VAL A 165 -5.46 -8.22 6.74
CA VAL A 165 -4.65 -7.44 7.65
C VAL A 165 -4.00 -8.34 8.68
N ALA A 166 -2.77 -8.03 9.09
CA ALA A 166 -2.04 -8.73 10.12
C ALA A 166 -1.53 -7.74 11.17
N GLY A 167 -1.52 -8.15 12.41
CA GLY A 167 -1.17 -7.34 13.57
C GLY A 167 -2.31 -7.25 14.57
N GLY A 168 -2.14 -6.44 15.59
CA GLY A 168 -3.13 -6.26 16.65
C GLY A 168 -2.75 -6.90 17.98
N ASP A 169 -1.47 -7.29 18.14
CA ASP A 169 -0.87 -7.80 19.36
C ASP A 169 -0.34 -6.68 20.25
#